data_e2b01599cba0ce54fa0e2b42bfc76d2c
#
_entry.id   e2b01599cba0ce54fa0e2b42bfc76d2c
#
_cell.length_a   1.000
_cell.length_b   1.000
_cell.length_c   1.000
_cell.angle_alpha   90.00
_cell.angle_beta   90.00
_cell.angle_gamma   90.00
#
_symmetry.space_group_name_H-M   'P 1'
#
loop_
_entity.id
_entity.type
_entity.pdbx_description
1 polymer ?
#
loop_
_entity_poly.entity_id
_entity_poly.type
_entity_poly.pdbx_seq_one_letter_code
_entity_poly.pdbx_strand_id
1 'polypeptide(L)'
;LPDISLVEPLAQRLGISVAELLAGDIRANANRAGNMLKGVFYVCPICGNVVHALGEGSFSCCGSTMFPQEAEEPDADHAFSIERIEDDWYVTLDHPMTKDHYISFVAYATMDGICFKKLYPEQSVQPRFHITGRGRIYLYCNQHGLFTSLTPRK
;
A
#
# COMPACT_ATOMS: atom_id res chain seq x y z
N LEU A 1 -1.79 34.01 -22.31
CA LEU A 1 -1.96 33.38 -20.98
C LEU A 1 -2.95 32.24 -21.14
N PRO A 2 -2.70 31.08 -20.51
CA PRO A 2 -3.68 29.99 -20.47
C PRO A 2 -4.99 30.49 -19.85
N ASP A 3 -6.10 29.88 -20.25
CA ASP A 3 -7.40 30.10 -19.61
C ASP A 3 -7.27 29.88 -18.10
N ILE A 4 -7.85 30.74 -17.30
CA ILE A 4 -7.78 30.72 -15.85
C ILE A 4 -8.28 29.37 -15.27
N SER A 5 -9.20 28.73 -15.99
CA SER A 5 -9.71 27.38 -15.63
C SER A 5 -8.66 26.26 -15.73
N LEU A 6 -7.57 26.51 -16.48
CA LEU A 6 -6.49 25.54 -16.67
C LEU A 6 -5.32 25.77 -15.70
N VAL A 7 -5.29 26.86 -14.97
CA VAL A 7 -4.16 27.24 -14.11
C VAL A 7 -4.00 26.23 -12.95
N GLU A 8 -5.09 25.88 -12.29
CA GLU A 8 -5.06 24.93 -11.18
C GLU A 8 -4.71 23.51 -11.62
N PRO A 9 -5.35 22.92 -12.66
CA PRO A 9 -4.96 21.62 -13.18
C PRO A 9 -3.50 21.57 -13.66
N LEU A 10 -3.00 22.66 -14.23
CA LEU A 10 -1.63 22.75 -14.70
C LEU A 10 -0.64 22.78 -13.52
N ALA A 11 -0.92 23.58 -12.49
CA ALA A 11 -0.11 23.65 -11.29
C ALA A 11 -0.03 22.28 -10.59
N GLN A 12 -1.16 21.59 -10.48
CA GLN A 12 -1.22 20.24 -9.93
C GLN A 12 -0.38 19.22 -10.73
N ARG A 13 -0.45 19.29 -12.07
CA ARG A 13 0.35 18.42 -12.94
C ARG A 13 1.84 18.68 -12.85
N LEU A 14 2.23 19.94 -12.63
CA LEU A 14 3.62 20.34 -12.47
C LEU A 14 4.14 20.16 -11.03
N GLY A 15 3.25 19.85 -10.08
CA GLY A 15 3.61 19.71 -8.66
C GLY A 15 4.04 21.00 -8.00
N ILE A 16 3.50 22.14 -8.47
CA ILE A 16 3.77 23.49 -7.96
C ILE A 16 2.46 24.15 -7.52
N SER A 17 2.57 25.19 -6.70
CA SER A 17 1.39 26.00 -6.35
C SER A 17 0.96 26.92 -7.52
N VAL A 18 -0.30 27.32 -7.52
CA VAL A 18 -0.82 28.32 -8.48
C VAL A 18 -0.04 29.63 -8.36
N ALA A 19 0.34 30.02 -7.15
CA ALA A 19 1.13 31.23 -6.90
C ALA A 19 2.52 31.15 -7.56
N GLU A 20 3.21 30.02 -7.43
CA GLU A 20 4.50 29.78 -8.10
C GLU A 20 4.37 29.77 -9.62
N LEU A 21 3.28 29.15 -10.15
CA LEU A 21 3.02 29.13 -11.59
C LEU A 21 2.81 30.53 -12.14
N LEU A 22 2.08 31.39 -11.44
CA LEU A 22 1.80 32.75 -11.86
C LEU A 22 2.97 33.71 -11.65
N ALA A 23 3.74 33.51 -10.59
CA ALA A 23 4.92 34.33 -10.29
C ALA A 23 6.14 33.98 -11.14
N GLY A 24 6.16 32.77 -11.75
CA GLY A 24 7.32 32.26 -12.48
C GLY A 24 8.51 31.89 -11.61
N ASP A 25 8.34 31.91 -10.28
CA ASP A 25 9.35 31.51 -9.30
C ASP A 25 9.02 30.09 -8.79
N ILE A 26 9.51 29.10 -9.52
CA ILE A 26 9.22 27.69 -9.26
C ILE A 26 10.25 27.13 -8.28
N ARG A 27 9.79 26.71 -7.10
CA ARG A 27 10.59 25.91 -6.17
C ARG A 27 10.33 24.43 -6.43
N ALA A 28 11.39 23.69 -6.79
CA ALA A 28 11.27 22.26 -6.98
C ALA A 28 10.81 21.58 -5.68
N ASN A 29 9.73 20.80 -5.76
CA ASN A 29 9.30 19.98 -4.63
C ASN A 29 10.35 18.88 -4.40
N ALA A 30 11.06 18.97 -3.28
CA ALA A 30 12.07 17.99 -2.88
C ALA A 30 11.46 16.70 -2.33
N ASN A 31 10.17 16.68 -2.02
CA ASN A 31 9.48 15.49 -1.52
C ASN A 31 9.20 14.52 -2.70
N ARG A 32 10.04 13.51 -2.85
CA ARG A 32 9.91 12.46 -3.86
C ARG A 32 8.97 11.33 -3.44
N ALA A 33 8.66 11.21 -2.15
CA ALA A 33 7.82 10.17 -1.57
C ALA A 33 6.37 10.65 -1.42
N GLY A 34 5.75 11.12 -2.51
CA GLY A 34 4.44 11.79 -2.45
C GLY A 34 3.21 10.90 -2.61
N ASN A 35 3.37 9.61 -2.94
CA ASN A 35 2.25 8.72 -3.20
C ASN A 35 2.42 7.39 -2.44
N MET A 36 1.58 7.14 -1.45
CA MET A 36 1.66 5.94 -0.61
C MET A 36 1.36 4.63 -1.37
N LEU A 37 0.71 4.69 -2.55
CA LEU A 37 0.57 3.52 -3.43
C LEU A 37 1.91 3.05 -4.02
N LYS A 38 2.94 3.88 -4.00
CA LYS A 38 4.32 3.53 -4.39
C LYS A 38 5.18 3.13 -3.20
N GLY A 39 4.59 3.00 -2.02
CA GLY A 39 5.27 2.57 -0.82
C GLY A 39 5.80 1.14 -0.95
N VAL A 40 6.87 0.88 -0.22
CA VAL A 40 7.61 -0.40 -0.26
C VAL A 40 7.50 -1.07 1.10
N PHE A 41 7.20 -2.36 1.09
CA PHE A 41 7.19 -3.18 2.29
C PHE A 41 8.53 -3.89 2.46
N TYR A 42 9.04 -3.88 3.67
CA TYR A 42 10.22 -4.61 4.08
C TYR A 42 9.83 -5.55 5.22
N VAL A 43 10.19 -6.82 5.10
CA VAL A 43 9.87 -7.82 6.13
C VAL A 43 11.16 -8.46 6.64
N CYS A 44 11.30 -8.53 7.95
CA CYS A 44 12.42 -9.22 8.57
C CYS A 44 12.25 -10.74 8.42
N PRO A 45 13.22 -11.45 7.84
CA PRO A 45 13.10 -12.90 7.64
C PRO A 45 13.21 -13.70 8.95
N ILE A 46 13.67 -13.06 10.04
CA ILE A 46 13.88 -13.73 11.32
C ILE A 46 12.68 -13.58 12.25
N CYS A 47 12.19 -12.35 12.45
CA CYS A 47 11.12 -12.08 13.42
C CYS A 47 9.78 -11.66 12.78
N GLY A 48 9.73 -11.51 11.45
CA GLY A 48 8.51 -11.07 10.75
C GLY A 48 8.13 -9.61 10.98
N ASN A 49 9.05 -8.79 11.53
CA ASN A 49 8.82 -7.35 11.66
C ASN A 49 8.62 -6.70 10.28
N VAL A 50 7.69 -5.77 10.18
CA VAL A 50 7.30 -5.13 8.92
C VAL A 50 7.58 -3.64 9.01
N VAL A 51 8.23 -3.12 7.99
CA VAL A 51 8.39 -1.68 7.74
C VAL A 51 7.70 -1.33 6.43
N HIS A 52 6.80 -0.35 6.46
CA HIS A 52 6.28 0.27 5.24
C HIS A 52 6.95 1.62 5.06
N ALA A 53 7.67 1.77 3.96
CA ALA A 53 8.36 3.01 3.62
C ALA A 53 7.70 3.69 2.42
N LEU A 54 7.66 5.01 2.40
CA LEU A 54 7.12 5.78 1.27
C LEU A 54 8.01 5.72 0.02
N GLY A 55 9.24 5.28 0.18
CA GLY A 55 10.21 5.09 -0.89
C GLY A 55 11.27 4.08 -0.48
N GLU A 56 12.23 3.86 -1.36
CA GLU A 56 13.33 2.95 -1.09
C GLU A 56 14.21 3.48 0.05
N GLY A 57 14.63 2.58 0.92
CA GLY A 57 15.49 2.87 2.06
C GLY A 57 16.28 1.66 2.49
N SER A 58 17.21 1.87 3.43
CA SER A 58 18.00 0.80 4.03
C SER A 58 17.50 0.55 5.44
N PHE A 59 17.02 -0.66 5.71
CA PHE A 59 16.46 -1.08 6.98
C PHE A 59 17.15 -2.35 7.44
N SER A 60 17.36 -2.48 8.75
CA SER A 60 17.89 -3.69 9.36
C SER A 60 17.07 -4.07 10.59
N CYS A 61 16.91 -5.37 10.80
CA CYS A 61 16.23 -5.94 11.95
C CYS A 61 16.87 -7.28 12.29
N CYS A 62 16.97 -7.62 13.58
CA CYS A 62 17.60 -8.85 14.07
C CYS A 62 19.02 -9.09 13.52
N GLY A 63 19.80 -8.03 13.30
CA GLY A 63 21.16 -8.13 12.77
C GLY A 63 21.24 -8.45 11.25
N SER A 64 20.12 -8.44 10.55
CA SER A 64 20.04 -8.70 9.11
C SER A 64 19.46 -7.50 8.36
N THR A 65 19.91 -7.29 7.13
CA THR A 65 19.32 -6.31 6.21
C THR A 65 17.95 -6.81 5.76
N MET A 66 16.95 -5.91 5.81
CA MET A 66 15.62 -6.20 5.28
C MET A 66 15.59 -5.84 3.79
N PHE A 67 15.10 -6.76 2.97
CA PHE A 67 14.96 -6.53 1.53
C PHE A 67 13.54 -6.08 1.18
N PRO A 68 13.38 -5.21 0.15
CA PRO A 68 12.08 -4.82 -0.32
C PRO A 68 11.32 -6.04 -0.83
N GLN A 69 10.03 -6.10 -0.52
CA GLN A 69 9.12 -7.14 -1.00
C GLN A 69 8.51 -6.70 -2.32
N GLU A 70 8.67 -7.50 -3.35
CA GLU A 70 7.97 -7.32 -4.61
C GLU A 70 6.55 -7.86 -4.47
N ALA A 71 5.56 -7.05 -4.81
CA ALA A 71 4.16 -7.45 -4.75
C ALA A 71 3.75 -8.09 -6.07
N GLU A 72 3.33 -9.35 -6.01
CA GLU A 72 2.90 -10.14 -7.15
C GLU A 72 1.36 -10.18 -7.26
N GLU A 73 0.84 -10.55 -8.43
CA GLU A 73 -0.57 -10.87 -8.55
C GLU A 73 -0.87 -12.18 -7.81
N PRO A 74 -2.05 -12.29 -7.15
CA PRO A 74 -2.39 -13.50 -6.41
C PRO A 74 -2.43 -14.73 -7.33
N ASP A 75 -1.76 -15.78 -6.92
CA ASP A 75 -1.87 -17.11 -7.52
C ASP A 75 -3.14 -17.86 -7.04
N ALA A 76 -3.31 -19.12 -7.43
CA ALA A 76 -4.49 -19.89 -7.08
C ALA A 76 -4.65 -20.12 -5.58
N ASP A 77 -3.53 -20.25 -4.83
CA ASP A 77 -3.53 -20.51 -3.39
C ASP A 77 -3.67 -19.22 -2.56
N HIS A 78 -3.42 -18.06 -3.17
CA HIS A 78 -3.48 -16.74 -2.53
C HIS A 78 -4.54 -15.84 -3.17
N ALA A 79 -5.45 -16.40 -3.97
CA ALA A 79 -6.57 -15.66 -4.57
C ALA A 79 -7.56 -15.23 -3.50
N PHE A 80 -7.59 -13.94 -3.20
CA PHE A 80 -8.48 -13.34 -2.22
C PHE A 80 -9.59 -12.53 -2.87
N SER A 81 -10.76 -12.51 -2.23
CA SER A 81 -11.87 -11.66 -2.65
C SER A 81 -11.88 -10.33 -1.92
N ILE A 82 -12.31 -9.29 -2.62
CA ILE A 82 -12.53 -7.96 -2.04
C ILE A 82 -13.96 -7.57 -2.33
N GLU A 83 -14.79 -7.55 -1.31
CA GLU A 83 -16.21 -7.20 -1.41
C GLU A 83 -16.49 -5.89 -0.68
N ARG A 84 -17.38 -5.09 -1.24
CA ARG A 84 -17.86 -3.92 -0.54
C ARG A 84 -19.05 -4.30 0.31
N ILE A 85 -18.92 -4.10 1.63
CA ILE A 85 -20.01 -4.26 2.59
C ILE A 85 -20.20 -2.92 3.29
N GLU A 86 -21.28 -2.24 3.00
CA GLU A 86 -21.56 -0.87 3.49
C GLU A 86 -20.41 0.09 3.09
N ASP A 87 -19.71 0.63 4.06
CA ASP A 87 -18.59 1.57 3.88
C ASP A 87 -17.22 0.91 4.08
N ASP A 88 -17.18 -0.43 4.06
CA ASP A 88 -15.97 -1.20 4.26
C ASP A 88 -15.62 -2.09 3.06
N TRP A 89 -14.33 -2.26 2.82
CA TRP A 89 -13.79 -3.38 2.06
C TRP A 89 -13.69 -4.59 2.97
N TYR A 90 -14.38 -5.65 2.61
CA TYR A 90 -14.28 -6.95 3.25
C TYR A 90 -13.39 -7.86 2.42
N VAL A 91 -12.26 -8.27 2.99
CA VAL A 91 -11.27 -9.11 2.32
C VAL A 91 -11.36 -10.51 2.89
N THR A 92 -11.50 -11.51 2.02
CA THR A 92 -11.55 -12.92 2.44
C THR A 92 -10.59 -13.76 1.63
N LEU A 93 -9.94 -14.68 2.29
CA LEU A 93 -9.05 -15.67 1.69
C LEU A 93 -9.19 -17.00 2.45
N ASP A 94 -9.35 -18.09 1.70
CA ASP A 94 -9.19 -19.44 2.23
C ASP A 94 -7.72 -19.84 2.08
N HIS A 95 -7.01 -19.84 3.21
CA HIS A 95 -5.57 -20.09 3.25
C HIS A 95 -5.22 -20.84 4.53
N PRO A 96 -4.25 -21.78 4.48
CA PRO A 96 -3.71 -22.37 5.69
C PRO A 96 -3.25 -21.30 6.67
N MET A 97 -3.72 -21.38 7.91
CA MET A 97 -3.34 -20.45 8.99
C MET A 97 -2.69 -21.24 10.11
N THR A 98 -1.70 -22.07 9.76
CA THR A 98 -0.90 -22.83 10.70
C THR A 98 0.23 -21.98 11.29
N LYS A 99 0.89 -22.46 12.33
CA LYS A 99 2.02 -21.73 12.93
C LYS A 99 3.20 -21.54 11.99
N ASP A 100 3.36 -22.44 11.03
CA ASP A 100 4.48 -22.42 10.07
C ASP A 100 4.10 -21.76 8.73
N HIS A 101 2.81 -21.71 8.41
CA HIS A 101 2.32 -21.15 7.14
C HIS A 101 1.04 -20.38 7.37
N TYR A 102 1.11 -19.05 7.30
CA TYR A 102 -0.03 -18.15 7.57
C TYR A 102 0.14 -16.80 6.90
N ILE A 103 -0.99 -16.11 6.74
CA ILE A 103 -1.01 -14.72 6.32
C ILE A 103 -0.66 -13.85 7.52
N SER A 104 0.46 -13.17 7.44
CA SER A 104 1.02 -12.37 8.54
C SER A 104 0.33 -11.02 8.70
N PHE A 105 -0.02 -10.39 7.58
CA PHE A 105 -0.76 -9.15 7.59
C PHE A 105 -1.55 -8.94 6.29
N VAL A 106 -2.55 -8.10 6.37
CA VAL A 106 -3.25 -7.51 5.22
C VAL A 106 -3.21 -6.01 5.38
N ALA A 107 -2.94 -5.29 4.29
CA ALA A 107 -2.90 -3.83 4.30
C ALA A 107 -3.75 -3.25 3.17
N TYR A 108 -4.44 -2.16 3.47
CA TYR A 108 -5.15 -1.35 2.49
C TYR A 108 -4.43 -0.02 2.32
N ALA A 109 -3.93 0.24 1.12
CA ALA A 109 -3.22 1.45 0.77
C ALA A 109 -4.00 2.28 -0.25
N THR A 110 -4.05 3.58 -0.01
CA THR A 110 -4.55 4.62 -0.92
C THR A 110 -3.42 5.59 -1.27
N MET A 111 -3.71 6.65 -2.00
CA MET A 111 -2.69 7.66 -2.36
C MET A 111 -2.11 8.38 -1.12
N ASP A 112 -2.89 8.51 -0.06
CA ASP A 112 -2.62 9.35 1.11
C ASP A 112 -2.62 8.58 2.44
N GLY A 113 -2.91 7.28 2.42
CA GLY A 113 -3.01 6.50 3.64
C GLY A 113 -2.73 5.02 3.49
N ILE A 114 -2.41 4.40 4.59
CA ILE A 114 -2.31 2.94 4.70
C ILE A 114 -2.92 2.48 6.02
N CYS A 115 -3.67 1.39 5.97
CA CYS A 115 -4.22 0.72 7.14
C CYS A 115 -3.72 -0.72 7.18
N PHE A 116 -3.10 -1.12 8.28
CA PHE A 116 -2.60 -2.47 8.53
C PHE A 116 -3.56 -3.26 9.42
N LYS A 117 -3.75 -4.53 9.08
CA LYS A 117 -4.35 -5.54 9.95
C LYS A 117 -3.36 -6.68 10.11
N LYS A 118 -2.78 -6.80 11.30
CA LYS A 118 -1.94 -7.94 11.67
C LYS A 118 -2.83 -9.17 11.88
N LEU A 119 -2.41 -10.30 11.33
CA LEU A 119 -3.06 -11.59 11.55
C LEU A 119 -2.09 -12.55 12.26
N TYR A 120 -2.67 -13.53 12.91
CA TYR A 120 -1.93 -14.54 13.66
C TYR A 120 -2.34 -15.94 13.20
N PRO A 121 -1.51 -16.97 13.41
CA PRO A 121 -1.91 -18.35 13.18
C PRO A 121 -3.24 -18.69 13.85
N GLU A 122 -3.99 -19.59 13.23
CA GLU A 122 -5.30 -20.08 13.70
C GLU A 122 -6.45 -19.06 13.65
N GLN A 123 -6.23 -17.90 12.98
CA GLN A 123 -7.27 -16.90 12.70
C GLN A 123 -7.76 -17.01 11.25
N SER A 124 -9.05 -16.73 11.03
CA SER A 124 -9.58 -16.57 9.67
C SER A 124 -9.06 -15.28 9.03
N VAL A 125 -8.76 -15.35 7.72
CA VAL A 125 -8.36 -14.16 6.95
C VAL A 125 -9.61 -13.42 6.49
N GLN A 126 -10.12 -12.53 7.34
CA GLN A 126 -11.36 -11.78 7.12
C GLN A 126 -11.27 -10.31 7.60
N PRO A 127 -10.20 -9.58 7.28
CA PRO A 127 -10.09 -8.20 7.72
C PRO A 127 -11.09 -7.29 6.98
N ARG A 128 -11.50 -6.23 7.68
CA ARG A 128 -12.31 -5.13 7.13
C ARG A 128 -11.51 -3.85 7.16
N PHE A 129 -11.68 -3.03 6.13
CA PHE A 129 -11.05 -1.72 6.01
C PHE A 129 -12.08 -0.69 5.63
N HIS A 130 -12.17 0.38 6.40
CA HIS A 130 -13.02 1.52 6.03
C HIS A 130 -12.58 2.13 4.70
N ILE A 131 -13.51 2.35 3.80
CA ILE A 131 -13.24 2.85 2.46
C ILE A 131 -12.91 4.34 2.53
N THR A 132 -11.66 4.69 2.29
CA THR A 132 -11.18 6.07 2.21
C THR A 132 -10.93 6.53 0.77
N GLY A 133 -10.90 5.59 -0.18
CA GLY A 133 -10.68 5.89 -1.58
C GLY A 133 -10.38 4.64 -2.40
N ARG A 134 -10.02 4.86 -3.66
CA ARG A 134 -9.51 3.79 -4.51
C ARG A 134 -8.08 3.47 -4.09
N GLY A 135 -7.78 2.18 -3.96
CA GLY A 135 -6.48 1.75 -3.49
C GLY A 135 -6.13 0.33 -3.90
N ARG A 136 -5.20 -0.24 -3.17
CA ARG A 136 -4.75 -1.62 -3.30
C ARG A 136 -4.84 -2.33 -1.96
N ILE A 137 -5.22 -3.59 -2.02
CA ILE A 137 -5.05 -4.52 -0.91
C ILE A 137 -3.74 -5.27 -1.11
N TYR A 138 -2.94 -5.32 -0.07
CA TYR A 138 -1.72 -6.12 0.04
C TYR A 138 -1.93 -7.22 1.06
N LEU A 139 -1.44 -8.39 0.75
CA LEU A 139 -1.54 -9.59 1.59
C LEU A 139 -0.17 -10.25 1.63
N TYR A 140 0.34 -10.50 2.83
CA TYR A 140 1.66 -11.11 3.01
C TYR A 140 1.57 -12.51 3.63
N CYS A 141 1.97 -13.51 2.86
CA CYS A 141 2.20 -14.86 3.32
C CYS A 141 3.64 -15.02 3.80
N ASN A 142 3.84 -15.57 4.99
CA ASN A 142 5.17 -15.74 5.57
C ASN A 142 6.08 -16.70 4.78
N GLN A 143 5.51 -17.53 3.89
CA GLN A 143 6.25 -18.47 3.04
C GLN A 143 6.36 -18.05 1.59
N HIS A 144 5.35 -17.35 1.04
CA HIS A 144 5.25 -17.08 -0.39
C HIS A 144 5.42 -15.60 -0.75
N GLY A 145 5.49 -14.70 0.25
CA GLY A 145 5.76 -13.29 0.03
C GLY A 145 4.51 -12.41 -0.09
N LEU A 146 4.62 -11.33 -0.85
CA LEU A 146 3.63 -10.26 -0.90
C LEU A 146 2.77 -10.35 -2.17
N PHE A 147 1.46 -10.34 -2.00
CA PHE A 147 0.47 -10.30 -3.08
C PHE A 147 -0.33 -9.01 -3.05
N THR A 148 -0.81 -8.57 -4.20
CA THR A 148 -1.60 -7.33 -4.29
C THR A 148 -2.71 -7.42 -5.32
N SER A 149 -3.83 -6.77 -5.01
CA SER A 149 -4.94 -6.57 -5.94
C SER A 149 -5.53 -5.17 -5.79
N LEU A 150 -6.05 -4.62 -6.88
CA LEU A 150 -6.78 -3.36 -6.86
C LEU A 150 -8.14 -3.53 -6.18
N THR A 151 -8.56 -2.51 -5.43
CA THR A 151 -9.95 -2.46 -4.95
C THR A 151 -10.91 -2.32 -6.14
N PRO A 152 -12.10 -2.93 -6.07
CA PRO A 152 -13.12 -2.84 -7.12
C PRO A 152 -13.46 -1.38 -7.49
N ARG A 153 -13.84 -1.15 -8.73
CA ARG A 153 -14.39 0.14 -9.16
C ARG A 153 -15.80 0.28 -8.57
N LYS A 154 -16.13 1.50 -8.15
CA LYS A 154 -17.51 1.85 -7.77
C LYS A 154 -18.46 1.69 -8.93
#